data_8b8f71cbaef9d795520e3a3f58e705c1
#
_entry.id   8b8f71cbaef9d795520e3a3f58e705c1
#
_cell.length_a   1.000
_cell.length_b   1.000
_cell.length_c   1.000
_cell.angle_alpha   90.00
_cell.angle_beta   90.00
_cell.angle_gamma   90.00
#
_symmetry.space_group_name_H-M   'P 1'
#
loop_
_entity.id
_entity.type
_entity.pdbx_description
1 polymer ?
#
loop_
_entity_poly.entity_id
_entity_poly.type
_entity_poly.pdbx_seq_one_letter_code
_entity_poly.pdbx_strand_id
1 'polypeptide(L)' 'MFRLVTTVRRGSASDLAAAWTPYPTIEAARVGAAALLREDRVLRVMIVRDEIPQTFVEWVER' A
#
# COMPACT_ATOMS: atom_id res chain seq x y z
N MET A 1 -4.23 0.10 12.93
CA MET A 1 -3.12 -0.13 12.00
C MET A 1 -3.58 0.06 10.57
N PHE A 2 -2.66 0.44 9.71
CA PHE A 2 -2.95 0.64 8.29
C PHE A 2 -2.18 -0.37 7.46
N ARG A 3 -2.73 -0.74 6.32
CA ARG A 3 -2.08 -1.64 5.37
C ARG A 3 -2.18 -1.06 3.97
N LEU A 4 -1.33 -1.56 3.08
CA LEU A 4 -1.28 -1.11 1.69
C LEU A 4 -1.77 -2.23 0.78
N VAL A 5 -2.70 -1.89 -0.11
CA VAL A 5 -3.16 -2.79 -1.17
C VAL A 5 -2.61 -2.25 -2.48
N THR A 6 -1.73 -3.02 -3.09
CA THR A 6 -0.93 -2.58 -4.23
C THR A 6 -1.50 -3.14 -5.54
N THR A 7 -1.72 -2.26 -6.52
CA THR A 7 -2.10 -2.66 -7.88
C THR A 7 -0.86 -2.65 -8.75
N VAL A 8 -0.53 -3.80 -9.33
CA VAL A 8 0.67 -3.96 -10.15
C VAL A 8 0.30 -4.32 -11.60
N ARG A 9 1.23 -4.02 -12.54
CA ARG A 9 1.02 -4.30 -13.96
C ARG A 9 0.95 -5.78 -14.25
N ARG A 10 1.82 -6.55 -13.62
CA ARG A 10 1.86 -8.00 -13.81
C ARG A 10 2.48 -8.64 -12.59
N GLY A 11 2.16 -9.90 -12.40
CA GLY A 11 2.64 -10.64 -11.25
C GLY A 11 1.90 -10.25 -9.99
N SER A 12 2.58 -10.36 -8.88
CA SER A 12 2.02 -10.11 -7.56
C SER A 12 2.92 -9.15 -6.79
N ALA A 13 2.34 -8.43 -5.82
CA ALA A 13 3.09 -7.57 -4.92
C ALA A 13 3.73 -8.34 -3.77
N SER A 14 3.64 -9.66 -3.76
CA SER A 14 4.08 -10.49 -2.64
C SER A 14 5.58 -10.41 -2.33
N ASP A 15 6.39 -9.95 -3.29
CA ASP A 15 7.83 -9.77 -3.10
C ASP A 15 8.21 -8.36 -2.64
N LEU A 16 7.23 -7.47 -2.47
CA LEU A 16 7.46 -6.09 -2.04
C LEU A 16 7.20 -6.01 -0.53
N ALA A 17 8.28 -5.86 0.25
CA ALA A 17 8.19 -5.86 1.70
C ALA A 17 7.18 -4.84 2.23
N ALA A 18 7.16 -3.63 1.66
CA ALA A 18 6.25 -2.58 2.11
C ALA A 18 4.77 -2.96 1.98
N ALA A 19 4.43 -3.86 1.04
CA ALA A 19 3.05 -4.32 0.86
C ALA A 19 2.57 -5.21 2.01
N TRP A 20 3.49 -5.77 2.79
CA TRP A 20 3.14 -6.66 3.91
C TRP A 20 3.28 -6.00 5.26
N THR A 21 3.91 -4.83 5.31
CA THR A 21 4.21 -4.15 6.57
C THR A 21 2.96 -3.47 7.11
N PRO A 22 2.59 -3.70 8.38
CA PRO A 22 1.55 -2.90 9.02
C PRO A 22 2.12 -1.54 9.43
N TYR A 23 1.33 -0.49 9.31
CA TYR A 23 1.75 0.86 9.63
C TYR A 23 0.91 1.42 10.78
N PRO A 24 1.56 1.99 11.82
CA PRO A 24 0.82 2.50 12.98
C PRO A 24 0.09 3.81 12.73
N THR A 25 0.53 4.60 11.75
CA THR A 25 -0.05 5.91 11.45
C THR A 25 -0.31 6.05 9.96
N ILE A 26 -1.22 6.96 9.59
CA ILE A 26 -1.49 7.25 8.18
C ILE A 26 -0.24 7.86 7.50
N GLU A 27 0.53 8.67 8.22
CA GLU A 27 1.76 9.27 7.68
C GLU A 27 2.79 8.21 7.34
N ALA A 28 2.96 7.21 8.21
CA ALA A 28 3.86 6.09 7.93
C ALA A 28 3.37 5.28 6.72
N ALA A 29 2.06 5.07 6.61
CA ALA A 29 1.48 4.36 5.46
C ALA A 29 1.72 5.13 4.16
N ARG A 30 1.61 6.46 4.19
CA ARG A 30 1.88 7.29 3.02
C ARG A 30 3.34 7.19 2.57
N VAL A 31 4.28 7.16 3.51
CA VAL A 31 5.69 6.97 3.21
C VAL A 31 5.92 5.60 2.56
N GLY A 32 5.30 4.56 3.10
CA GLY A 32 5.38 3.22 2.53
C GLY A 32 4.80 3.15 1.13
N ALA A 33 3.65 3.81 0.91
CA ALA A 33 3.01 3.86 -0.40
C ALA A 33 3.90 4.58 -1.43
N ALA A 34 4.53 5.69 -1.04
CA ALA A 34 5.44 6.42 -1.91
C ALA A 34 6.65 5.55 -2.29
N ALA A 35 7.17 4.76 -1.36
CA ALA A 35 8.26 3.84 -1.63
C ALA A 35 7.85 2.76 -2.62
N LEU A 36 6.63 2.21 -2.50
CA LEU A 36 6.11 1.23 -3.45
C LEU A 36 5.97 1.81 -4.85
N LEU A 37 5.56 3.07 -4.94
CA LEU A 37 5.37 3.73 -6.23
C LEU A 37 6.68 4.00 -6.99
N ARG A 38 7.83 3.79 -6.36
CA ARG A 38 9.12 3.84 -7.05
C ARG A 38 9.36 2.62 -7.93
N GLU A 39 8.63 1.54 -7.68
CA GLU A 39 8.70 0.35 -8.53
C GLU A 39 7.89 0.58 -9.79
N ASP A 40 8.51 0.37 -10.96
CA ASP A 40 7.86 0.61 -12.26
C ASP A 40 6.57 -0.18 -12.43
N ARG A 41 6.50 -1.36 -11.87
CA ARG A 41 5.34 -2.23 -12.03
C ARG A 41 4.18 -1.86 -11.12
N VAL A 42 4.39 -1.00 -10.14
CA VAL A 42 3.33 -0.55 -9.24
C VAL A 42 2.58 0.60 -9.90
N LEU A 43 1.27 0.41 -10.11
CA LEU A 43 0.43 1.42 -10.74
C LEU A 43 -0.14 2.41 -9.73
N ARG A 44 -0.65 1.90 -8.63
CA ARG A 44 -1.20 2.71 -7.54
C ARG A 44 -1.28 1.89 -6.27
N VAL A 45 -1.46 2.56 -5.15
CA VAL A 45 -1.54 1.92 -3.84
C VAL A 45 -2.77 2.44 -3.11
N MET A 46 -3.55 1.53 -2.55
CA MET A 46 -4.69 1.89 -1.71
C MET A 46 -4.29 1.72 -0.25
N ILE A 47 -4.54 2.73 0.56
CA ILE A 47 -4.34 2.64 2.00
C ILE A 47 -5.67 2.24 2.62
N VAL A 48 -5.63 1.19 3.45
CA VAL A 48 -6.82 0.70 4.16
C VAL A 48 -6.51 0.58 5.65
N ARG A 49 -7.55 0.63 6.47
CA ARG A 49 -7.44 0.26 7.88
C ARG A 49 -7.49 -1.26 7.96
N ASP A 50 -6.58 -1.81 8.74
CA ASP A 50 -6.50 -3.26 8.94
C ASP A 50 -7.53 -3.69 9.98
N GLU A 51 -8.78 -3.70 9.56
CA GLU A 51 -9.94 -4.06 10.36
C GLU A 51 -10.72 -5.16 9.65
N ILE A 52 -11.75 -5.68 10.27
CA ILE A 52 -12.64 -6.67 9.67
C ILE A 52 -14.07 -6.11 9.71
N PRO A 53 -14.65 -5.71 8.54
CA PRO A 53 -13.99 -5.67 7.22
C PRO A 53 -13.01 -4.51 7.11
N GLN A 54 -12.09 -4.58 6.15
CA GLN A 54 -11.14 -3.51 5.90
C GLN A 54 -11.88 -2.26 5.45
N THR A 55 -11.42 -1.10 5.92
CA THR A 55 -12.01 0.19 5.59
C THR A 55 -11.06 0.98 4.69
N PHE A 56 -11.57 1.41 3.53
CA PHE A 56 -10.82 2.26 2.61
C PHE A 56 -10.48 3.60 3.27
N VAL A 57 -9.25 4.07 3.09
CA VAL A 57 -8.81 5.38 3.57
C VAL A 57 -8.53 6.31 2.39
N GLU A 58 -7.57 5.97 1.55
CA GLU A 58 -7.25 6.82 0.40
C GLU A 58 -6.45 6.06 -0.65
N TRP A 59 -6.45 6.61 -1.89
CA TRP A 59 -5.56 6.17 -2.95
C TRP A 59 -4.31 7.01 -2.96
N VAL A 60 -3.16 6.39 -3.23
CA VAL A 60 -1.90 7.09 -3.48
C VAL A 60 -1.46 6.74 -4.89
N GLU A 61 -1.29 7.74 -5.73
CA GLU A 61 -0.92 7.58 -7.13
C GLU A 61 0.28 8.46 -7.45
N ARG A 62 0.93 8.16 -8.56
CA ARG A 62 2.03 9.00 -9.05
C ARG A 62 1.55 10.37 -9.48
#